data_bb0357400297d9be2291978b62391317
#
_entry.id   bb0357400297d9be2291978b62391317
#
_cell.length_a   1.000
_cell.length_b   1.000
_cell.length_c   1.000
_cell.angle_alpha   90.00
_cell.angle_beta   90.00
_cell.angle_gamma   90.00
#
_symmetry.space_group_name_H-M   'P 1'
#
loop_
_entity.id
_entity.type
_entity.pdbx_description
1 polymer ?
#
loop_
_entity_poly.entity_id
_entity_poly.type
_entity_poly.pdbx_seq_one_letter_code
_entity_poly.pdbx_strand_id
1 'polypeptide(L)'
;LTRQPVSGRANDGGLRIGEMERDGVISHGATEFLRESMMERGDKYKIAVCNNSGMFAIYNSTKEIFLSPMVDGPLKYKGSMDNNDLHISTMSKFGRNFSIIEVPYSLKLLIQELLSINVGVRIITEDNIEQIENMTFSKNIDLLLNKKDVQVREIIKDIESKLRKTDDLITPESLAEFEP
;
A
#
# COMPACT_ATOMS: atom_id res chain seq x y z
N LEU A 1 18.17 -9.66 6.18
CA LEU A 1 17.08 -10.15 5.32
C LEU A 1 15.74 -9.45 5.60
N THR A 2 15.38 -9.28 6.87
CA THR A 2 14.11 -8.67 7.28
C THR A 2 14.14 -7.16 7.36
N ARG A 3 15.31 -6.54 7.29
CA ARG A 3 15.56 -5.10 7.48
C ARG A 3 14.99 -4.53 8.78
N GLN A 4 14.79 -5.36 9.78
CA GLN A 4 14.36 -4.96 11.11
C GLN A 4 15.57 -4.55 11.96
N PRO A 5 15.37 -3.71 13.01
CA PRO A 5 16.42 -3.40 13.97
C PRO A 5 16.99 -4.66 14.63
N VAL A 6 18.28 -4.64 14.91
CA VAL A 6 18.95 -5.75 15.62
C VAL A 6 18.36 -5.85 17.03
N SER A 7 18.15 -7.07 17.50
CA SER A 7 17.63 -7.32 18.83
C SER A 7 18.76 -7.32 19.87
N GLY A 8 18.51 -6.71 21.01
CA GLY A 8 19.32 -6.79 22.20
C GLY A 8 20.17 -5.57 22.48
N ARG A 9 20.18 -5.16 23.75
CA ARG A 9 20.92 -3.99 24.25
C ARG A 9 22.42 -4.11 24.06
N ALA A 10 22.96 -5.34 24.14
CA ALA A 10 24.38 -5.59 23.95
C ALA A 10 24.87 -5.31 22.52
N ASN A 11 23.97 -5.30 21.55
CA ASN A 11 24.25 -5.06 20.13
C ASN A 11 23.81 -3.67 19.66
N ASP A 12 23.59 -2.73 20.58
CA ASP A 12 22.99 -1.42 20.30
C ASP A 12 21.65 -1.52 19.53
N GLY A 13 20.93 -2.60 19.74
CA GLY A 13 19.68 -2.91 19.07
C GLY A 13 18.46 -2.43 19.83
N GLY A 14 17.30 -2.66 19.23
CA GLY A 14 16.00 -2.34 19.80
C GLY A 14 15.46 -3.42 20.73
N LEU A 15 14.41 -3.05 21.46
CA LEU A 15 13.57 -3.98 22.20
C LEU A 15 12.34 -4.31 21.39
N ARG A 16 11.86 -5.55 21.53
CA ARG A 16 10.65 -5.99 20.87
C ARG A 16 9.41 -5.39 21.54
N ILE A 17 8.54 -4.78 20.76
CA ILE A 17 7.15 -4.52 21.14
C ILE A 17 6.34 -5.73 20.71
N GLY A 18 5.83 -6.48 21.67
CA GLY A 18 5.00 -7.65 21.40
C GLY A 18 3.56 -7.29 21.09
N GLU A 19 2.73 -8.30 20.86
CA GLU A 19 1.31 -8.14 20.56
C GLU A 19 0.55 -7.50 21.72
N MET A 20 0.86 -7.90 22.95
CA MET A 20 0.19 -7.37 24.15
C MET A 20 0.54 -5.89 24.39
N GLU A 21 1.79 -5.50 24.18
CA GLU A 21 2.20 -4.10 24.26
C GLU A 21 1.53 -3.24 23.17
N ARG A 22 1.40 -3.78 21.96
CA ARG A 22 0.63 -3.13 20.88
C ARG A 22 -0.82 -2.90 21.32
N ASP A 23 -1.46 -3.90 21.89
CA ASP A 23 -2.85 -3.81 22.34
C ASP A 23 -3.00 -2.75 23.46
N GLY A 24 -2.03 -2.65 24.35
CA GLY A 24 -1.97 -1.60 25.35
C GLY A 24 -1.89 -0.21 24.72
N VAL A 25 -1.04 -0.01 23.74
CA VAL A 25 -0.90 1.27 23.01
C VAL A 25 -2.20 1.63 22.27
N ILE A 26 -2.83 0.66 21.62
CA ILE A 26 -4.11 0.87 20.91
C ILE A 26 -5.21 1.27 21.90
N SER A 27 -5.29 0.63 23.06
CA SER A 27 -6.29 0.94 24.08
C SER A 27 -6.19 2.37 24.62
N HIS A 28 -4.99 2.94 24.61
CA HIS A 28 -4.75 4.34 24.99
C HIS A 28 -5.01 5.33 23.83
N GLY A 29 -5.34 4.84 22.63
CA GLY A 29 -5.55 5.68 21.46
C GLY A 29 -4.29 6.32 20.87
N ALA A 30 -3.09 5.87 21.27
CA ALA A 30 -1.80 6.42 20.83
C ALA A 30 -1.40 5.84 19.45
N THR A 31 -2.22 6.06 18.42
CA THR A 31 -2.04 5.48 17.08
C THR A 31 -0.84 6.03 16.36
N GLU A 32 -0.56 7.32 16.48
CA GLU A 32 0.61 7.96 15.88
C GLU A 32 1.92 7.43 16.45
N PHE A 33 2.00 7.25 17.79
CA PHE A 33 3.14 6.61 18.41
C PHE A 33 3.35 5.18 17.88
N LEU A 34 2.27 4.43 17.69
CA LEU A 34 2.34 3.08 17.15
C LEU A 34 2.84 3.10 15.71
N ARG A 35 2.32 4.00 14.88
CA ARG A 35 2.76 4.20 13.49
C ARG A 35 4.24 4.54 13.42
N GLU A 36 4.70 5.52 14.19
CA GLU A 36 6.10 5.91 14.26
C GLU A 36 7.00 4.72 14.70
N SER A 37 6.59 4.00 15.71
CA SER A 37 7.36 2.87 16.24
C SER A 37 7.47 1.71 15.26
N MET A 38 6.42 1.43 14.49
CA MET A 38 6.39 0.32 13.53
C MET A 38 6.97 0.69 12.17
N MET A 39 6.99 1.96 11.81
CA MET A 39 7.48 2.46 10.52
C MET A 39 8.86 3.12 10.66
N GLU A 40 8.91 4.32 11.22
CA GLU A 40 10.13 5.14 11.23
C GLU A 40 11.27 4.50 12.05
N ARG A 41 10.95 3.92 13.18
CA ARG A 41 11.91 3.21 14.05
C ARG A 41 12.08 1.74 13.71
N GLY A 42 11.27 1.24 12.80
CA GLY A 42 11.25 -0.17 12.40
C GLY A 42 11.89 -0.39 11.03
N ASP A 43 11.10 -0.93 10.14
CA ASP A 43 11.50 -1.39 8.82
C ASP A 43 10.79 -0.66 7.68
N LYS A 44 10.58 0.64 7.80
CA LYS A 44 9.98 1.48 6.76
C LYS A 44 10.67 1.27 5.41
N TYR A 45 9.87 1.05 4.39
CA TYR A 45 10.32 0.83 3.03
C TYR A 45 9.37 1.44 2.00
N LYS A 46 9.91 1.98 0.92
CA LYS A 46 9.11 2.50 -0.19
C LYS A 46 8.96 1.45 -1.26
N ILE A 47 7.74 1.23 -1.70
CA ILE A 47 7.42 0.32 -2.80
C ILE A 47 6.56 1.04 -3.84
N ALA A 48 6.68 0.61 -5.09
CA ALA A 48 5.79 1.04 -6.15
C ALA A 48 4.67 0.02 -6.33
N VAL A 49 3.44 0.51 -6.43
CA VAL A 49 2.24 -0.29 -6.67
C VAL A 49 1.61 0.15 -7.97
N CYS A 50 1.24 -0.81 -8.80
CA CYS A 50 0.45 -0.53 -9.99
C CYS A 50 -1.01 -0.28 -9.60
N ASN A 51 -1.53 0.92 -9.86
CA ASN A 51 -2.89 1.28 -9.48
C ASN A 51 -3.94 0.44 -10.20
N ASN A 52 -3.69 0.05 -11.44
CA ASN A 52 -4.63 -0.73 -12.23
C ASN A 52 -4.73 -2.20 -11.78
N SER A 53 -3.61 -2.80 -11.36
CA SER A 53 -3.58 -4.21 -10.96
C SER A 53 -3.57 -4.43 -9.46
N GLY A 54 -3.17 -3.43 -8.68
CA GLY A 54 -2.98 -3.55 -7.23
C GLY A 54 -1.77 -4.40 -6.84
N MET A 55 -0.91 -4.76 -7.78
CA MET A 55 0.28 -5.57 -7.53
C MET A 55 1.52 -4.70 -7.34
N PHE A 56 2.49 -5.25 -6.62
CA PHE A 56 3.79 -4.60 -6.53
C PHE A 56 4.46 -4.55 -7.90
N ALA A 57 4.97 -3.37 -8.24
CA ALA A 57 5.73 -3.18 -9.45
C ALA A 57 7.13 -3.79 -9.31
N ILE A 58 7.59 -4.38 -10.39
CA ILE A 58 8.98 -4.78 -10.53
C ILE A 58 9.80 -3.53 -10.80
N TYR A 59 10.78 -3.27 -9.94
CA TYR A 59 11.63 -2.10 -9.99
C TYR A 59 13.03 -2.47 -10.44
N ASN A 60 13.54 -1.76 -11.43
CA ASN A 60 14.92 -1.88 -11.87
C ASN A 60 15.57 -0.49 -11.88
N SER A 61 16.42 -0.24 -10.88
CA SER A 61 17.10 1.04 -10.70
C SER A 61 18.09 1.37 -11.82
N THR A 62 18.78 0.36 -12.36
CA THR A 62 19.80 0.54 -13.40
C THR A 62 19.19 0.98 -14.73
N LYS A 63 18.00 0.49 -15.05
CA LYS A 63 17.28 0.81 -16.28
C LYS A 63 16.21 1.89 -16.09
N GLU A 64 16.00 2.32 -14.85
CA GLU A 64 14.95 3.28 -14.47
C GLU A 64 13.56 2.86 -14.99
N ILE A 65 13.19 1.60 -14.72
CA ILE A 65 11.96 1.01 -15.23
C ILE A 65 11.11 0.46 -14.09
N PHE A 66 9.81 0.78 -14.12
CA PHE A 66 8.76 0.06 -13.40
C PHE A 66 7.99 -0.84 -14.38
N LEU A 67 7.70 -2.04 -13.96
CA LEU A 67 6.91 -3.01 -14.72
C LEU A 67 5.84 -3.61 -13.83
N SER A 68 4.60 -3.60 -14.28
CA SER A 68 3.55 -4.41 -13.66
C SER A 68 3.47 -5.77 -14.37
N PRO A 69 3.53 -6.89 -13.63
CA PRO A 69 3.44 -8.22 -14.26
C PRO A 69 2.05 -8.52 -14.86
N MET A 70 1.02 -7.75 -14.50
CA MET A 70 -0.37 -7.98 -14.92
C MET A 70 -0.88 -6.94 -15.93
N VAL A 71 -0.20 -5.82 -16.07
CA VAL A 71 -0.58 -4.72 -16.97
C VAL A 71 0.53 -4.49 -17.96
N ASP A 72 0.18 -4.37 -19.21
CA ASP A 72 1.13 -4.25 -20.32
C ASP A 72 2.02 -3.01 -20.25
N GLY A 73 3.28 -3.22 -20.47
CA GLY A 73 4.28 -2.23 -20.80
C GLY A 73 5.15 -1.75 -19.65
N PRO A 74 6.46 -1.66 -19.89
CA PRO A 74 7.39 -1.03 -18.98
C PRO A 74 7.21 0.50 -18.96
N LEU A 75 7.37 1.10 -17.81
CA LEU A 75 7.50 2.56 -17.65
C LEU A 75 8.96 2.91 -17.39
N LYS A 76 9.47 3.87 -18.13
CA LYS A 76 10.72 4.56 -17.77
C LYS A 76 10.43 5.67 -16.78
N TYR A 77 11.33 5.85 -15.84
CA TYR A 77 11.32 6.99 -14.95
C TYR A 77 12.72 7.65 -14.93
N LYS A 78 12.74 8.92 -14.56
CA LYS A 78 13.97 9.68 -14.28
C LYS A 78 13.89 10.20 -12.85
N GLY A 79 15.01 10.19 -12.15
CA GLY A 79 15.10 10.65 -10.77
C GLY A 79 15.30 9.52 -9.77
N SER A 80 15.28 9.86 -8.51
CA SER A 80 15.46 8.92 -7.40
C SER A 80 14.17 8.74 -6.62
N MET A 81 13.88 7.50 -6.23
CA MET A 81 12.76 7.21 -5.33
C MET A 81 12.92 7.87 -3.95
N ASP A 82 14.18 8.12 -3.55
CA ASP A 82 14.46 8.67 -2.22
C ASP A 82 14.25 10.19 -2.14
N ASN A 83 14.36 10.90 -3.26
CA ASN A 83 14.35 12.36 -3.28
C ASN A 83 13.03 12.99 -3.73
N ASN A 84 11.96 12.25 -3.91
CA ASN A 84 10.68 12.72 -4.45
C ASN A 84 10.74 13.38 -5.86
N ASP A 85 11.88 13.28 -6.56
CA ASP A 85 12.09 13.86 -7.89
C ASP A 85 11.78 12.88 -9.03
N LEU A 86 10.81 12.00 -8.79
CA LEU A 86 10.53 10.93 -9.72
C LEU A 86 9.62 11.41 -10.86
N HIS A 87 10.18 11.54 -12.06
CA HIS A 87 9.41 11.82 -13.27
C HIS A 87 9.20 10.56 -14.10
N ILE A 88 7.97 10.20 -14.32
CA ILE A 88 7.59 9.05 -15.13
C ILE A 88 7.53 9.45 -16.61
N SER A 89 8.33 8.81 -17.43
CA SER A 89 8.24 8.94 -18.88
C SER A 89 7.60 7.68 -19.48
N THR A 90 6.50 7.87 -20.19
CA THR A 90 5.75 6.75 -20.77
C THR A 90 6.41 6.20 -22.02
N MET A 91 6.73 4.91 -22.04
CA MET A 91 7.17 4.20 -23.24
C MET A 91 6.03 3.52 -24.00
N SER A 92 4.90 3.29 -23.35
CA SER A 92 3.73 2.66 -23.97
C SER A 92 2.42 3.31 -23.54
N LYS A 93 1.33 3.01 -24.27
CA LYS A 93 -0.01 3.50 -23.93
C LYS A 93 -0.60 2.88 -22.67
N PHE A 94 -0.01 1.80 -22.16
CA PHE A 94 -0.52 0.98 -21.07
C PHE A 94 0.43 1.05 -19.86
N GLY A 95 -0.07 0.77 -18.67
CA GLY A 95 0.77 0.66 -17.47
C GLY A 95 1.27 1.98 -16.87
N ARG A 96 0.48 3.04 -16.92
CA ARG A 96 0.93 4.41 -16.58
C ARG A 96 0.72 4.82 -15.13
N ASN A 97 -0.05 4.09 -14.38
CA ASN A 97 -0.48 4.45 -13.03
C ASN A 97 0.26 3.65 -11.99
N PHE A 98 1.33 4.23 -11.44
CA PHE A 98 2.04 3.69 -10.31
C PHE A 98 1.98 4.70 -9.17
N SER A 99 1.73 4.20 -7.97
CA SER A 99 1.83 4.95 -6.74
C SER A 99 2.98 4.43 -5.90
N ILE A 100 3.74 5.35 -5.30
CA ILE A 100 4.78 4.98 -4.34
C ILE A 100 4.17 5.08 -2.96
N ILE A 101 4.19 3.96 -2.24
CA ILE A 101 3.67 3.87 -0.89
C ILE A 101 4.77 3.49 0.09
N GLU A 102 4.60 3.93 1.33
CA GLU A 102 5.46 3.56 2.43
C GLU A 102 4.82 2.44 3.24
N VAL A 103 5.54 1.34 3.36
CA VAL A 103 5.07 0.13 4.07
C VAL A 103 6.18 -0.46 4.91
N PRO A 104 5.87 -1.27 5.92
CA PRO A 104 6.88 -2.10 6.56
C PRO A 104 7.48 -3.08 5.56
N TYR A 105 8.80 -3.27 5.61
CA TYR A 105 9.48 -4.23 4.74
C TYR A 105 8.99 -5.66 4.95
N SER A 106 8.60 -6.00 6.17
CA SER A 106 7.98 -7.27 6.50
C SER A 106 6.70 -7.53 5.71
N LEU A 107 5.86 -6.51 5.46
CA LEU A 107 4.67 -6.65 4.62
C LEU A 107 5.05 -6.95 3.16
N LYS A 108 6.05 -6.23 2.62
CA LYS A 108 6.56 -6.51 1.28
C LYS A 108 7.03 -7.97 1.16
N LEU A 109 7.80 -8.43 2.13
CA LEU A 109 8.32 -9.79 2.16
C LEU A 109 7.18 -10.80 2.24
N LEU A 110 6.21 -10.59 3.13
CA LEU A 110 5.04 -11.46 3.28
C LEU A 110 4.27 -11.61 1.95
N ILE A 111 3.99 -10.49 1.27
CA ILE A 111 3.25 -10.54 0.00
C ILE A 111 4.04 -11.32 -1.06
N GLN A 112 5.36 -11.14 -1.12
CA GLN A 112 6.20 -11.88 -2.07
C GLN A 112 6.26 -13.38 -1.75
N GLU A 113 6.32 -13.74 -0.48
CA GLU A 113 6.28 -15.14 -0.05
C GLU A 113 4.93 -15.79 -0.35
N LEU A 114 3.82 -15.09 -0.11
CA LEU A 114 2.48 -15.55 -0.47
C LEU A 114 2.34 -15.78 -1.97
N LEU A 115 2.87 -14.87 -2.79
CA LEU A 115 2.89 -15.04 -4.25
C LEU A 115 3.67 -16.30 -4.67
N SER A 116 4.73 -16.65 -3.97
CA SER A 116 5.53 -17.86 -4.28
C SER A 116 4.77 -19.17 -4.07
N ILE A 117 3.77 -19.16 -3.18
CA ILE A 117 2.87 -20.30 -2.94
C ILE A 117 1.52 -20.17 -3.66
N ASN A 118 1.46 -19.33 -4.70
CA ASN A 118 0.27 -19.07 -5.50
C ASN A 118 -0.89 -18.38 -4.76
N VAL A 119 -0.61 -17.68 -3.68
CA VAL A 119 -1.59 -16.81 -3.01
C VAL A 119 -1.42 -15.39 -3.50
N GLY A 120 -2.34 -14.91 -4.34
CA GLY A 120 -2.32 -13.55 -4.87
C GLY A 120 -2.85 -12.55 -3.84
N VAL A 121 -2.01 -11.62 -3.43
CA VAL A 121 -2.41 -10.47 -2.61
C VAL A 121 -2.38 -9.23 -3.49
N ARG A 122 -3.44 -8.43 -3.45
CA ARG A 122 -3.56 -7.20 -4.22
C ARG A 122 -4.00 -6.05 -3.34
N ILE A 123 -3.45 -4.88 -3.60
CA ILE A 123 -3.83 -3.65 -2.94
C ILE A 123 -5.00 -3.06 -3.72
N ILE A 124 -6.10 -2.77 -3.04
CA ILE A 124 -7.23 -2.08 -3.65
C ILE A 124 -6.90 -0.60 -3.71
N THR A 125 -6.96 -0.07 -4.91
CA THR A 125 -6.78 1.36 -5.23
C THR A 125 -8.06 1.91 -5.84
N GLU A 126 -8.15 3.20 -6.03
CA GLU A 126 -9.31 3.84 -6.68
C GLU A 126 -9.54 3.31 -8.10
N ASP A 127 -8.44 3.09 -8.84
CA ASP A 127 -8.50 2.63 -10.23
C ASP A 127 -8.87 1.14 -10.37
N ASN A 128 -8.78 0.36 -9.30
CA ASN A 128 -9.01 -1.09 -9.34
C ASN A 128 -10.10 -1.59 -8.37
N ILE A 129 -10.95 -0.70 -7.89
CA ILE A 129 -12.04 -1.05 -6.96
C ILE A 129 -12.92 -2.18 -7.49
N GLU A 130 -13.10 -2.27 -8.81
CA GLU A 130 -13.86 -3.33 -9.46
C GLU A 130 -13.32 -4.74 -9.15
N GLN A 131 -12.08 -4.87 -8.72
CA GLN A 131 -11.53 -6.17 -8.29
C GLN A 131 -12.27 -6.77 -7.10
N ILE A 132 -12.99 -5.97 -6.33
CA ILE A 132 -13.85 -6.44 -5.24
C ILE A 132 -14.94 -7.39 -5.80
N GLU A 133 -15.41 -7.19 -7.04
CA GLU A 133 -16.36 -8.09 -7.68
C GLU A 133 -15.83 -9.54 -7.78
N ASN A 134 -14.52 -9.70 -7.98
CA ASN A 134 -13.91 -11.04 -8.07
C ASN A 134 -13.94 -11.79 -6.73
N MET A 135 -14.10 -11.09 -5.62
CA MET A 135 -14.23 -11.70 -4.29
C MET A 135 -15.60 -12.36 -4.07
N THR A 136 -16.57 -12.05 -4.91
CA THR A 136 -17.94 -12.63 -4.81
C THR A 136 -17.97 -14.12 -5.09
N PHE A 137 -17.05 -14.65 -5.89
CA PHE A 137 -16.99 -16.08 -6.18
C PHE A 137 -16.80 -16.93 -4.93
N SER A 138 -16.05 -16.44 -3.96
CA SER A 138 -15.81 -17.14 -2.70
C SER A 138 -16.86 -16.86 -1.63
N LYS A 139 -17.79 -15.92 -1.87
CA LYS A 139 -18.77 -15.38 -0.87
C LYS A 139 -18.12 -14.87 0.42
N ASN A 140 -16.82 -14.65 0.40
CA ASN A 140 -16.09 -14.14 1.56
C ASN A 140 -16.51 -12.72 1.91
N ILE A 141 -17.01 -11.96 0.93
CA ILE A 141 -17.50 -10.60 1.17
C ILE A 141 -18.72 -10.61 2.09
N ASP A 142 -19.60 -11.59 1.96
CA ASP A 142 -20.77 -11.74 2.83
C ASP A 142 -20.36 -12.01 4.28
N LEU A 143 -19.31 -12.82 4.46
CA LEU A 143 -18.74 -13.12 5.76
C LEU A 143 -18.06 -11.89 6.38
N LEU A 144 -17.26 -11.16 5.59
CA LEU A 144 -16.55 -9.97 6.05
C LEU A 144 -17.50 -8.84 6.47
N LEU A 145 -18.59 -8.66 5.72
CA LEU A 145 -19.59 -7.62 6.00
C LEU A 145 -20.69 -8.09 6.97
N ASN A 146 -20.68 -9.37 7.35
CA ASN A 146 -21.71 -10.01 8.17
C ASN A 146 -23.14 -9.75 7.63
N LYS A 147 -23.29 -9.73 6.32
CA LYS A 147 -24.53 -9.51 5.58
C LYS A 147 -24.73 -10.64 4.57
N LYS A 148 -25.95 -11.07 4.37
CA LYS A 148 -26.28 -12.08 3.35
C LYS A 148 -26.65 -11.38 2.03
N ASP A 149 -26.28 -12.01 0.92
CA ASP A 149 -26.60 -11.57 -0.45
C ASP A 149 -26.20 -10.11 -0.74
N VAL A 150 -24.96 -9.76 -0.39
CA VAL A 150 -24.44 -8.42 -0.62
C VAL A 150 -24.25 -8.18 -2.13
N GLN A 151 -24.89 -7.15 -2.63
CA GLN A 151 -24.69 -6.68 -4.00
C GLN A 151 -23.40 -5.84 -4.07
N VAL A 152 -22.31 -6.45 -4.50
CA VAL A 152 -20.99 -5.81 -4.56
C VAL A 152 -20.98 -4.55 -5.40
N ARG A 153 -21.78 -4.52 -6.49
CA ARG A 153 -21.90 -3.33 -7.33
C ARG A 153 -22.46 -2.09 -6.61
N GLU A 154 -23.34 -2.29 -5.64
CA GLU A 154 -23.86 -1.20 -4.82
C GLU A 154 -22.78 -0.67 -3.86
N ILE A 155 -21.98 -1.58 -3.28
CA ILE A 155 -20.87 -1.22 -2.42
C ILE A 155 -19.82 -0.44 -3.20
N ILE A 156 -19.46 -0.88 -4.39
CA ILE A 156 -18.50 -0.17 -5.26
C ILE A 156 -18.99 1.25 -5.53
N LYS A 157 -20.26 1.41 -5.94
CA LYS A 157 -20.84 2.74 -6.17
C LYS A 157 -20.86 3.63 -4.92
N ASP A 158 -21.11 3.05 -3.75
CA ASP A 158 -21.10 3.77 -2.49
C ASP A 158 -19.68 4.23 -2.14
N ILE A 159 -18.68 3.37 -2.31
CA ILE A 159 -17.26 3.71 -2.12
C ILE A 159 -16.83 4.81 -3.10
N GLU A 160 -17.10 4.66 -4.39
CA GLU A 160 -16.79 5.67 -5.40
C GLU A 160 -17.45 7.02 -5.10
N SER A 161 -18.70 7.00 -4.64
CA SER A 161 -19.42 8.22 -4.26
C SER A 161 -18.82 8.92 -3.04
N LYS A 162 -18.27 8.14 -2.11
CA LYS A 162 -17.58 8.66 -0.93
C LYS A 162 -16.22 9.24 -1.28
N LEU A 163 -15.46 8.57 -2.14
CA LEU A 163 -14.16 9.04 -2.64
C LEU A 163 -14.33 10.40 -3.36
N ARG A 164 -15.27 10.51 -4.29
CA ARG A 164 -15.56 11.78 -4.99
C ARG A 164 -15.92 12.93 -4.03
N LYS A 165 -16.70 12.66 -3.01
CA LYS A 165 -17.02 13.66 -1.98
C LYS A 165 -15.81 14.09 -1.17
N THR A 166 -14.84 13.20 -0.98
CA THR A 166 -13.60 13.50 -0.26
C THR A 166 -12.71 14.41 -1.11
N ASP A 167 -12.63 14.15 -2.41
CA ASP A 167 -11.87 14.98 -3.35
C ASP A 167 -12.46 16.41 -3.46
N ASP A 168 -13.78 16.53 -3.43
CA ASP A 168 -14.47 17.83 -3.44
C ASP A 168 -14.24 18.65 -2.15
N LEU A 169 -13.88 17.98 -1.03
CA LEU A 169 -13.58 18.63 0.26
C LEU A 169 -12.12 19.05 0.40
N ILE A 170 -11.22 18.47 -0.39
CA ILE A 170 -9.80 18.84 -0.43
C ILE A 170 -9.63 20.00 -1.41
N THR A 171 -9.99 21.19 -0.98
CA THR A 171 -9.68 22.40 -1.75
C THR A 171 -8.21 22.79 -1.55
N PRO A 172 -7.57 23.46 -2.54
CA PRO A 172 -6.17 23.89 -2.41
C PRO A 172 -5.92 24.78 -1.18
N GLU A 173 -6.95 25.44 -0.68
CA GLU A 173 -6.90 26.28 0.52
C GLU A 173 -6.75 25.46 1.82
N SER A 174 -7.31 24.25 1.87
CA SER A 174 -7.16 23.36 3.04
C SER A 174 -5.78 22.72 3.16
N LEU A 175 -5.00 22.68 2.09
CA LEU A 175 -3.63 22.19 2.09
C LEU A 175 -2.62 23.26 2.56
N ALA A 176 -2.96 24.54 2.40
CA ALA A 176 -2.10 25.65 2.83
C ALA A 176 -2.07 25.84 4.37
N GLU A 177 -3.02 25.29 5.11
CA GLU A 177 -3.05 25.35 6.57
C GLU A 177 -2.14 24.30 7.25
N PHE A 178 -1.56 23.37 6.50
CA PHE A 178 -0.70 22.29 7.01
C PHE A 178 0.78 22.41 6.62
N GLU A 179 1.21 23.52 6.03
CA GLU A 179 2.65 23.79 5.90
C GLU A 179 3.18 24.43 7.20
N PRO A 180 4.22 23.82 7.84
CA PRO A 180 4.83 24.31 9.06
C PRO A 180 5.67 25.57 8.86
#